data_792e4c6bdf351b326101fdd0cdc77a42
#
_entry.id   792e4c6bdf351b326101fdd0cdc77a42
#
_cell.length_a   1.000
_cell.length_b   1.000
_cell.length_c   1.000
_cell.angle_alpha   90.00
_cell.angle_beta   90.00
_cell.angle_gamma   90.00
#
_symmetry.space_group_name_H-M   'P 1'
#
loop_
_entity.id
_entity.type
_entity.pdbx_description
1 polymer ?
#
loop_
_entity_poly.entity_id
_entity_poly.type
_entity_poly.pdbx_seq_one_letter_code
_entity_poly.pdbx_strand_id
1 'polypeptide(L)'
;MQFHFIFMIGTYMKFALVGIISAVSLLLSGGVLAADYPDKPIRIVVPYPPGGASDAVTRLIGQQLSIRLKQPVLVENKPGATEQIGASFVAKSAPDGYTLLLASTAGLSVNPTLFKGRLPYDPEKDFAPVAMVVTLPSVVMVNPSLPVKTFGELTTYIKSSPTPVSYASSGAGNPSHLGMELYKRTSGLNLTHIPYKGGAPALQDVMSGQVPVMMAIGPESMPMARADKLRALAITTAQRSAVYPGLPTVAETPGFSGFELLH
;
A
#
# COMPACT_ATOMS: atom_id res chain seq x y z
N MET A 1 -64.56 -5.96 -58.89
CA MET A 1 -63.34 -6.83 -58.74
C MET A 1 -62.02 -6.03 -58.59
N GLN A 2 -62.07 -4.75 -58.21
CA GLN A 2 -60.88 -3.88 -58.07
C GLN A 2 -60.45 -3.57 -56.60
N PHE A 3 -61.30 -3.83 -55.62
CA PHE A 3 -60.98 -3.50 -54.21
C PHE A 3 -60.11 -4.50 -53.48
N HIS A 4 -60.01 -5.77 -53.92
CA HIS A 4 -59.17 -6.79 -53.28
C HIS A 4 -57.71 -6.66 -53.64
N PHE A 5 -57.32 -6.07 -54.73
CA PHE A 5 -55.94 -5.98 -55.20
C PHE A 5 -55.17 -4.88 -54.47
N ILE A 6 -55.80 -3.78 -54.09
CA ILE A 6 -55.18 -2.66 -53.37
C ILE A 6 -54.86 -3.08 -51.90
N PHE A 7 -55.71 -3.90 -51.29
CA PHE A 7 -55.51 -4.34 -49.92
C PHE A 7 -54.33 -5.34 -49.78
N MET A 8 -54.11 -6.19 -50.77
CA MET A 8 -52.96 -7.15 -50.76
C MET A 8 -51.60 -6.48 -50.93
N ILE A 9 -51.50 -5.44 -51.78
CA ILE A 9 -50.24 -4.71 -51.99
C ILE A 9 -49.82 -3.98 -50.72
N GLY A 10 -50.71 -3.37 -49.95
CA GLY A 10 -50.45 -2.69 -48.71
C GLY A 10 -49.94 -3.61 -47.59
N THR A 11 -50.40 -4.87 -47.60
CA THR A 11 -49.98 -5.87 -46.60
C THR A 11 -48.56 -6.38 -46.91
N TYR A 12 -48.24 -6.72 -48.14
CA TYR A 12 -46.87 -7.14 -48.53
C TYR A 12 -45.84 -6.03 -48.35
N MET A 13 -46.20 -4.78 -48.58
CA MET A 13 -45.33 -3.63 -48.39
C MET A 13 -44.99 -3.40 -46.90
N LYS A 14 -45.95 -3.66 -45.98
CA LYS A 14 -45.70 -3.61 -44.53
C LYS A 14 -44.76 -4.72 -44.06
N PHE A 15 -44.93 -5.94 -44.55
CA PHE A 15 -44.03 -7.05 -44.22
C PHE A 15 -42.63 -6.86 -44.79
N ALA A 16 -42.47 -6.32 -45.98
CA ALA A 16 -41.19 -5.97 -46.57
C ALA A 16 -40.46 -4.88 -45.78
N LEU A 17 -41.20 -3.85 -45.32
CA LEU A 17 -40.63 -2.77 -44.50
C LEU A 17 -40.15 -3.27 -43.12
N VAL A 18 -40.91 -4.15 -42.44
CA VAL A 18 -40.53 -4.79 -41.16
C VAL A 18 -39.32 -5.68 -41.37
N GLY A 19 -39.23 -6.44 -42.46
CA GLY A 19 -38.09 -7.26 -42.80
C GLY A 19 -36.80 -6.44 -43.01
N ILE A 20 -36.88 -5.31 -43.68
CA ILE A 20 -35.76 -4.39 -43.91
C ILE A 20 -35.30 -3.73 -42.60
N ILE A 21 -36.22 -3.30 -41.75
CA ILE A 21 -35.89 -2.71 -40.42
C ILE A 21 -35.23 -3.75 -39.53
N SER A 22 -35.71 -4.99 -39.52
CA SER A 22 -35.10 -6.09 -38.75
C SER A 22 -33.70 -6.44 -39.27
N ALA A 23 -33.50 -6.46 -40.58
CA ALA A 23 -32.18 -6.72 -41.16
C ALA A 23 -31.17 -5.60 -40.89
N VAL A 24 -31.60 -4.35 -40.93
CA VAL A 24 -30.77 -3.19 -40.58
C VAL A 24 -30.44 -3.18 -39.10
N SER A 25 -31.37 -3.57 -38.23
CA SER A 25 -31.08 -3.71 -36.76
C SER A 25 -30.07 -4.82 -36.46
N LEU A 26 -30.09 -5.93 -37.20
CA LEU A 26 -29.09 -6.99 -37.07
C LEU A 26 -27.68 -6.56 -37.58
N LEU A 27 -27.62 -5.73 -38.61
CA LEU A 27 -26.38 -5.19 -39.16
C LEU A 27 -25.74 -4.11 -38.27
N LEU A 28 -26.55 -3.39 -37.51
CA LEU A 28 -26.14 -2.38 -36.54
C LEU A 28 -25.70 -3.02 -35.18
N SER A 29 -25.99 -4.31 -34.96
CA SER A 29 -25.41 -5.10 -33.86
C SER A 29 -23.95 -5.44 -34.13
N GLY A 30 -23.20 -4.48 -34.70
CA GLY A 30 -21.73 -4.58 -34.82
C GLY A 30 -21.18 -4.92 -33.45
N GLY A 31 -20.61 -6.11 -33.29
CA GLY A 31 -20.05 -6.59 -32.05
C GLY A 31 -19.16 -5.49 -31.47
N VAL A 32 -19.47 -5.08 -30.29
CA VAL A 32 -18.52 -4.32 -29.44
C VAL A 32 -17.35 -5.28 -29.27
N LEU A 33 -16.36 -5.17 -30.19
CA LEU A 33 -15.07 -5.81 -29.98
C LEU A 33 -14.57 -5.24 -28.66
N ALA A 34 -14.58 -6.07 -27.62
CA ALA A 34 -13.93 -5.72 -26.37
C ALA A 34 -12.50 -5.32 -26.75
N ALA A 35 -12.16 -4.05 -26.58
CA ALA A 35 -10.81 -3.60 -26.83
C ALA A 35 -9.86 -4.46 -25.98
N ASP A 36 -8.81 -5.00 -26.62
CA ASP A 36 -7.83 -5.83 -25.93
C ASP A 36 -7.19 -5.00 -24.79
N TYR A 37 -7.61 -5.27 -23.56
CA TYR A 37 -7.01 -4.64 -22.39
C TYR A 37 -5.73 -5.40 -21.99
N PRO A 38 -4.61 -4.69 -21.75
CA PRO A 38 -4.35 -3.26 -21.91
C PRO A 38 -3.87 -2.91 -23.34
N ASP A 39 -4.42 -1.81 -23.90
CA ASP A 39 -4.03 -1.25 -25.22
C ASP A 39 -3.12 -0.01 -25.10
N LYS A 40 -2.92 0.51 -23.89
CA LYS A 40 -2.09 1.67 -23.55
C LYS A 40 -1.29 1.46 -22.26
N PRO A 41 -0.28 2.30 -21.95
CA PRO A 41 0.51 2.16 -20.73
C PRO A 41 -0.34 2.19 -19.46
N ILE A 42 0.01 1.32 -18.50
CA ILE A 42 -0.56 1.29 -17.16
C ILE A 42 0.28 2.15 -16.23
N ARG A 43 -0.34 2.92 -15.35
CA ARG A 43 0.32 3.72 -14.32
C ARG A 43 0.08 3.09 -12.95
N ILE A 44 1.14 2.91 -12.16
CA ILE A 44 1.04 2.53 -10.75
C ILE A 44 1.53 3.70 -9.91
N VAL A 45 0.62 4.28 -9.13
CA VAL A 45 0.92 5.38 -8.20
C VAL A 45 1.42 4.80 -6.89
N VAL A 46 2.60 5.25 -6.46
CA VAL A 46 3.20 4.91 -5.16
C VAL A 46 3.12 6.13 -4.27
N PRO A 47 2.37 6.09 -3.15
CA PRO A 47 2.16 7.25 -2.28
C PRO A 47 3.32 7.48 -1.29
N TYR A 48 4.53 7.07 -1.67
CA TYR A 48 5.77 7.19 -0.90
C TYR A 48 6.89 7.78 -1.75
N PRO A 49 7.93 8.37 -1.12
CA PRO A 49 9.13 8.81 -1.83
C PRO A 49 9.81 7.64 -2.56
N PRO A 50 10.51 7.92 -3.66
CA PRO A 50 11.29 6.90 -4.36
C PRO A 50 12.41 6.34 -3.47
N GLY A 51 12.81 5.08 -3.71
CA GLY A 51 13.91 4.40 -3.03
C GLY A 51 13.53 3.63 -1.76
N GLY A 52 12.29 3.74 -1.28
CA GLY A 52 11.78 2.91 -0.17
C GLY A 52 11.27 1.54 -0.62
N ALA A 53 10.90 0.69 0.35
CA ALA A 53 10.43 -0.68 0.09
C ALA A 53 9.22 -0.71 -0.87
N SER A 54 8.25 0.17 -0.68
CA SER A 54 7.05 0.27 -1.54
C SER A 54 7.42 0.60 -2.99
N ASP A 55 8.37 1.52 -3.21
CA ASP A 55 8.84 1.88 -4.54
C ASP A 55 9.58 0.70 -5.21
N ALA A 56 10.49 0.05 -4.48
CA ALA A 56 11.26 -1.09 -4.99
C ALA A 56 10.34 -2.26 -5.39
N VAL A 57 9.38 -2.62 -4.52
CA VAL A 57 8.39 -3.68 -4.81
C VAL A 57 7.54 -3.31 -6.03
N THR A 58 7.07 -2.07 -6.11
CA THR A 58 6.24 -1.63 -7.24
C THR A 58 7.00 -1.67 -8.56
N ARG A 59 8.27 -1.26 -8.58
CA ARG A 59 9.10 -1.32 -9.80
C ARG A 59 9.36 -2.75 -10.24
N LEU A 60 9.62 -3.66 -9.30
CA LEU A 60 9.80 -5.08 -9.60
C LEU A 60 8.53 -5.68 -10.23
N ILE A 61 7.37 -5.40 -9.63
CA ILE A 61 6.07 -5.88 -10.15
C ILE A 61 5.76 -5.23 -11.50
N GLY A 62 5.95 -3.91 -11.61
CA GLY A 62 5.73 -3.17 -12.84
C GLY A 62 6.55 -3.71 -14.01
N GLN A 63 7.80 -4.07 -13.77
CA GLN A 63 8.66 -4.74 -14.77
C GLN A 63 8.06 -6.08 -15.21
N GLN A 64 7.64 -6.94 -14.28
CA GLN A 64 7.06 -8.24 -14.62
C GLN A 64 5.70 -8.09 -15.31
N LEU A 65 4.88 -7.14 -14.89
CA LEU A 65 3.60 -6.86 -15.55
C LEU A 65 3.82 -6.33 -16.97
N SER A 66 4.80 -5.45 -17.18
CA SER A 66 5.12 -4.92 -18.52
C SER A 66 5.48 -6.04 -19.52
N ILE A 67 6.24 -7.03 -19.06
CA ILE A 67 6.60 -8.20 -19.88
C ILE A 67 5.36 -9.03 -20.21
N ARG A 68 4.52 -9.32 -19.22
CA ARG A 68 3.35 -10.20 -19.39
C ARG A 68 2.24 -9.56 -20.19
N LEU A 69 1.98 -8.28 -19.96
CA LEU A 69 0.89 -7.52 -20.58
C LEU A 69 1.30 -6.90 -21.92
N LYS A 70 2.59 -6.96 -22.28
CA LYS A 70 3.17 -6.35 -23.49
C LYS A 70 2.87 -4.85 -23.62
N GLN A 71 2.68 -4.17 -22.48
CA GLN A 71 2.44 -2.74 -22.37
C GLN A 71 3.36 -2.13 -21.32
N PRO A 72 3.83 -0.89 -21.52
CA PRO A 72 4.61 -0.20 -20.50
C PRO A 72 3.86 -0.06 -19.19
N VAL A 73 4.54 -0.32 -18.06
CA VAL A 73 4.03 -0.03 -16.71
C VAL A 73 4.89 1.06 -16.09
N LEU A 74 4.26 2.22 -15.88
CA LEU A 74 4.91 3.43 -15.35
C LEU A 74 4.70 3.53 -13.85
N VAL A 75 5.79 3.66 -13.09
CA VAL A 75 5.73 3.86 -11.63
C VAL A 75 5.89 5.34 -11.33
N GLU A 76 4.88 5.94 -10.69
CA GLU A 76 4.83 7.37 -10.35
C GLU A 76 4.73 7.55 -8.83
N ASN A 77 5.73 8.21 -8.23
CA ASN A 77 5.73 8.50 -6.80
C ASN A 77 4.96 9.79 -6.50
N LYS A 78 3.93 9.71 -5.64
CA LYS A 78 3.12 10.85 -5.17
C LYS A 78 3.04 10.82 -3.63
N PRO A 79 4.14 11.14 -2.94
CA PRO A 79 4.17 11.12 -1.47
C PRO A 79 3.44 12.30 -0.85
N GLY A 80 3.09 12.16 0.42
CA GLY A 80 2.62 13.25 1.27
C GLY A 80 1.27 13.00 1.94
N ALA A 81 1.02 13.75 3.01
CA ALA A 81 -0.17 13.71 3.84
C ALA A 81 -0.59 12.29 4.25
N THR A 82 0.37 11.45 4.67
CA THR A 82 0.12 10.05 5.02
C THR A 82 -0.63 9.30 3.90
N GLU A 83 -0.05 9.26 2.69
CA GLU A 83 -0.60 8.64 1.47
C GLU A 83 -1.79 9.36 0.81
N GLN A 84 -2.42 10.34 1.48
CA GLN A 84 -3.67 10.95 0.99
C GLN A 84 -3.50 11.62 -0.39
N ILE A 85 -2.31 12.16 -0.71
CA ILE A 85 -2.06 12.80 -2.02
C ILE A 85 -2.13 11.77 -3.14
N GLY A 86 -1.40 10.66 -3.02
CA GLY A 86 -1.40 9.60 -4.02
C GLY A 86 -2.74 8.89 -4.13
N ALA A 87 -3.35 8.54 -2.99
CA ALA A 87 -4.65 7.89 -2.94
C ALA A 87 -5.75 8.76 -3.56
N SER A 88 -5.82 10.05 -3.20
CA SER A 88 -6.80 10.98 -3.77
C SER A 88 -6.62 11.20 -5.27
N PHE A 89 -5.39 11.14 -5.76
CA PHE A 89 -5.12 11.22 -7.20
C PHE A 89 -5.72 10.03 -7.94
N VAL A 90 -5.52 8.79 -7.42
CA VAL A 90 -6.07 7.59 -8.04
C VAL A 90 -7.58 7.53 -7.90
N ALA A 91 -8.14 7.88 -6.75
CA ALA A 91 -9.59 7.93 -6.50
C ALA A 91 -10.34 8.85 -7.51
N LYS A 92 -9.67 9.89 -8.01
CA LYS A 92 -10.21 10.83 -9.00
C LYS A 92 -9.86 10.47 -10.44
N SER A 93 -9.10 9.41 -10.67
CA SER A 93 -8.75 8.93 -12.01
C SER A 93 -9.92 8.17 -12.64
N ALA A 94 -9.88 7.99 -13.96
CA ALA A 94 -10.87 7.17 -14.67
C ALA A 94 -10.82 5.72 -14.14
N PRO A 95 -11.97 5.07 -13.89
CA PRO A 95 -12.02 3.69 -13.38
C PRO A 95 -11.87 2.66 -14.52
N ASP A 96 -10.89 2.89 -15.40
CA ASP A 96 -10.64 2.11 -16.62
C ASP A 96 -9.53 1.05 -16.45
N GLY A 97 -8.98 0.90 -15.24
CA GLY A 97 -7.92 -0.05 -14.93
C GLY A 97 -6.50 0.41 -15.30
N TYR A 98 -6.32 1.59 -15.90
CA TYR A 98 -5.00 2.08 -16.30
C TYR A 98 -4.28 2.93 -15.26
N THR A 99 -4.97 3.31 -14.17
CA THR A 99 -4.35 3.97 -13.03
C THR A 99 -4.57 3.15 -11.76
N LEU A 100 -3.51 2.59 -11.24
CA LEU A 100 -3.51 1.72 -10.07
C LEU A 100 -2.86 2.43 -8.89
N LEU A 101 -3.25 2.07 -7.67
CA LEU A 101 -2.63 2.51 -6.43
C LEU A 101 -1.89 1.34 -5.79
N LEU A 102 -0.61 1.51 -5.47
CA LEU A 102 0.01 0.69 -4.44
C LEU A 102 -0.38 1.27 -3.08
N ALA A 103 -1.34 0.67 -2.43
CA ALA A 103 -1.80 1.11 -1.12
C ALA A 103 -1.11 0.34 0.01
N SER A 104 -1.02 0.98 1.16
CA SER A 104 -0.70 0.32 2.43
C SER A 104 -1.89 0.33 3.38
N THR A 105 -1.72 -0.35 4.51
CA THR A 105 -2.68 -0.33 5.63
C THR A 105 -2.96 1.11 6.10
N ALA A 106 -1.96 2.01 6.05
CA ALA A 106 -2.15 3.39 6.47
C ALA A 106 -3.17 4.12 5.60
N GLY A 107 -3.01 4.08 4.29
CA GLY A 107 -3.88 4.81 3.35
C GLY A 107 -5.32 4.33 3.36
N LEU A 108 -5.56 3.03 3.40
CA LEU A 108 -6.89 2.46 3.22
C LEU A 108 -7.59 2.06 4.52
N SER A 109 -6.86 1.68 5.60
CA SER A 109 -7.46 1.17 6.82
C SER A 109 -7.35 2.14 8.02
N VAL A 110 -6.22 2.85 8.16
CA VAL A 110 -5.97 3.73 9.30
C VAL A 110 -6.52 5.14 9.06
N ASN A 111 -6.27 5.70 7.88
CA ASN A 111 -6.67 7.07 7.53
C ASN A 111 -8.19 7.34 7.69
N PRO A 112 -9.11 6.42 7.36
CA PRO A 112 -10.55 6.62 7.60
C PRO A 112 -10.90 6.94 9.05
N THR A 113 -10.19 6.32 9.99
CA THR A 113 -10.38 6.59 11.42
C THR A 113 -9.61 7.84 11.86
N LEU A 114 -8.35 7.97 11.47
CA LEU A 114 -7.46 9.05 11.88
C LEU A 114 -7.91 10.42 11.35
N PHE A 115 -8.44 10.47 10.14
CA PHE A 115 -8.90 11.68 9.45
C PHE A 115 -10.42 11.69 9.23
N LYS A 116 -11.19 11.07 10.11
CA LYS A 116 -12.65 10.98 9.98
C LYS A 116 -13.29 12.32 9.63
N GLY A 117 -14.06 12.33 8.53
CA GLY A 117 -14.76 13.53 8.00
C GLY A 117 -13.86 14.53 7.26
N ARG A 118 -12.55 14.26 7.11
CA ARG A 118 -11.58 15.12 6.39
C ARG A 118 -10.79 14.38 5.33
N LEU A 119 -11.00 13.07 5.17
CA LEU A 119 -10.31 12.27 4.17
C LEU A 119 -10.85 12.64 2.76
N PRO A 120 -9.97 12.92 1.78
CA PRO A 120 -10.39 13.36 0.44
C PRO A 120 -10.80 12.22 -0.50
N TYR A 121 -10.96 11.00 0.01
CA TYR A 121 -11.41 9.79 -0.69
C TYR A 121 -12.14 8.86 0.28
N ASP A 122 -12.94 7.94 -0.28
CA ASP A 122 -13.60 6.86 0.45
C ASP A 122 -12.93 5.52 0.08
N PRO A 123 -12.20 4.84 0.99
CA PRO A 123 -11.50 3.60 0.66
C PRO A 123 -12.39 2.47 0.14
N GLU A 124 -13.66 2.44 0.54
CA GLU A 124 -14.58 1.37 0.15
C GLU A 124 -15.29 1.64 -1.18
N LYS A 125 -15.50 2.93 -1.53
CA LYS A 125 -16.26 3.33 -2.71
C LYS A 125 -15.39 3.73 -3.89
N ASP A 126 -14.22 4.34 -3.61
CA ASP A 126 -13.40 4.96 -4.66
C ASP A 126 -12.33 4.00 -5.22
N PHE A 127 -12.19 2.79 -4.64
CA PHE A 127 -11.19 1.81 -5.07
C PHE A 127 -11.79 0.43 -5.27
N ALA A 128 -11.36 -0.23 -6.34
CA ALA A 128 -11.60 -1.65 -6.57
C ALA A 128 -10.34 -2.44 -6.18
N PRO A 129 -10.38 -3.36 -5.20
CA PRO A 129 -9.23 -4.19 -4.84
C PRO A 129 -8.80 -5.08 -6.00
N VAL A 130 -7.50 -5.13 -6.29
CA VAL A 130 -6.94 -5.99 -7.34
C VAL A 130 -6.26 -7.22 -6.73
N ALA A 131 -5.26 -7.02 -5.90
CA ALA A 131 -4.53 -8.10 -5.25
C ALA A 131 -3.74 -7.59 -4.03
N MET A 132 -3.50 -8.48 -3.07
CA MET A 132 -2.46 -8.28 -2.07
C MET A 132 -1.11 -8.61 -2.70
N VAL A 133 -0.22 -7.63 -2.70
CA VAL A 133 1.07 -7.72 -3.40
C VAL A 133 2.13 -8.41 -2.52
N VAL A 134 2.23 -7.97 -1.28
CA VAL A 134 3.23 -8.45 -0.33
C VAL A 134 2.81 -8.11 1.09
N THR A 135 3.26 -8.92 2.04
CA THR A 135 3.19 -8.61 3.47
C THR A 135 4.62 -8.54 3.99
N LEU A 136 4.99 -7.42 4.58
CA LEU A 136 6.35 -7.16 5.04
C LEU A 136 6.39 -7.03 6.57
N PRO A 137 7.29 -7.75 7.25
CA PRO A 137 7.47 -7.58 8.68
C PRO A 137 8.22 -6.29 8.99
N SER A 138 7.93 -5.70 10.15
CA SER A 138 8.80 -4.70 10.75
C SER A 138 9.90 -5.36 11.60
N VAL A 139 10.99 -4.62 11.76
CA VAL A 139 12.08 -4.96 12.65
C VAL A 139 12.33 -3.79 13.59
N VAL A 140 12.49 -4.07 14.87
CA VAL A 140 12.89 -3.07 15.86
C VAL A 140 14.37 -2.77 15.66
N MET A 141 14.64 -1.57 15.16
CA MET A 141 15.99 -1.08 14.88
C MET A 141 16.39 -0.01 15.89
N VAL A 142 17.63 -0.09 16.35
CA VAL A 142 18.22 0.94 17.21
C VAL A 142 19.56 1.40 16.65
N ASN A 143 19.94 2.62 17.03
CA ASN A 143 21.31 3.09 16.80
C ASN A 143 22.29 2.19 17.59
N PRO A 144 23.42 1.75 16.99
CA PRO A 144 24.39 0.89 17.68
C PRO A 144 25.04 1.49 18.95
N SER A 145 24.98 2.83 19.11
CA SER A 145 25.48 3.49 20.32
C SER A 145 24.62 3.24 21.57
N LEU A 146 23.36 2.81 21.41
CA LEU A 146 22.55 2.41 22.55
C LEU A 146 23.14 1.15 23.19
N PRO A 147 23.28 1.12 24.55
CA PRO A 147 23.84 0.00 25.27
C PRO A 147 22.79 -1.14 25.44
N VAL A 148 22.12 -1.52 24.38
CA VAL A 148 21.07 -2.55 24.36
C VAL A 148 21.33 -3.56 23.24
N LYS A 149 21.13 -4.86 23.52
CA LYS A 149 21.33 -5.96 22.57
C LYS A 149 20.05 -6.75 22.30
N THR A 150 19.05 -6.60 23.15
CA THR A 150 17.76 -7.31 23.07
C THR A 150 16.59 -6.34 23.18
N PHE A 151 15.41 -6.77 22.75
CA PHE A 151 14.19 -5.96 22.90
C PHE A 151 13.80 -5.76 24.38
N GLY A 152 14.07 -6.76 25.24
CA GLY A 152 13.87 -6.63 26.69
C GLY A 152 14.79 -5.58 27.32
N GLU A 153 16.09 -5.56 26.92
CA GLU A 153 17.02 -4.53 27.36
C GLU A 153 16.62 -3.13 26.89
N LEU A 154 16.12 -2.99 25.65
CA LEU A 154 15.58 -1.73 25.16
C LEU A 154 14.40 -1.26 26.02
N THR A 155 13.50 -2.17 26.40
CA THR A 155 12.36 -1.85 27.28
C THR A 155 12.85 -1.35 28.64
N THR A 156 13.84 -2.01 29.22
CA THR A 156 14.45 -1.62 30.50
C THR A 156 15.16 -0.27 30.40
N TYR A 157 15.92 -0.05 29.33
CA TYR A 157 16.62 1.19 29.06
C TYR A 157 15.65 2.37 28.98
N ILE A 158 14.56 2.22 28.20
CA ILE A 158 13.54 3.28 28.05
C ILE A 158 12.85 3.56 29.39
N LYS A 159 12.53 2.52 30.18
CA LYS A 159 11.90 2.68 31.51
C LYS A 159 12.78 3.45 32.51
N SER A 160 14.10 3.26 32.43
CA SER A 160 15.06 3.93 33.31
C SER A 160 15.45 5.32 32.84
N SER A 161 15.07 5.73 31.64
CA SER A 161 15.42 7.03 31.09
C SER A 161 14.71 8.16 31.86
N PRO A 162 15.45 9.19 32.34
CA PRO A 162 14.87 10.33 33.04
C PRO A 162 14.05 11.24 32.11
N THR A 163 14.24 11.12 30.82
CA THR A 163 13.55 11.91 29.78
C THR A 163 12.88 10.98 28.77
N PRO A 164 11.81 11.43 28.08
CA PRO A 164 11.18 10.64 27.02
C PRO A 164 12.20 10.25 25.94
N VAL A 165 12.23 8.98 25.56
CA VAL A 165 13.06 8.49 24.46
C VAL A 165 12.32 8.73 23.13
N SER A 166 12.99 9.37 22.17
CA SER A 166 12.42 9.61 20.85
C SER A 166 12.40 8.34 20.00
N TYR A 167 11.38 8.19 19.16
CA TYR A 167 11.36 7.16 18.13
C TYR A 167 10.95 7.73 16.77
N ALA A 168 11.57 7.23 15.71
CA ALA A 168 11.26 7.60 14.34
C ALA A 168 10.14 6.75 13.75
N SER A 169 9.38 7.32 12.82
CA SER A 169 8.44 6.56 11.97
C SER A 169 8.46 7.06 10.52
N SER A 170 7.98 6.24 9.61
CA SER A 170 7.80 6.61 8.19
C SER A 170 6.61 7.56 7.95
N GLY A 171 5.96 8.03 9.02
CA GLY A 171 4.85 8.98 9.01
C GLY A 171 3.77 8.63 10.04
N ALA A 172 2.99 9.62 10.43
CA ALA A 172 1.89 9.43 11.37
C ALA A 172 0.83 8.47 10.78
N GLY A 173 0.36 7.52 11.60
CA GLY A 173 -0.62 6.51 11.18
C GLY A 173 -0.06 5.32 10.38
N ASN A 174 1.20 5.38 9.96
CA ASN A 174 1.87 4.23 9.33
C ASN A 174 2.11 3.08 10.34
N PRO A 175 2.22 1.82 9.88
CA PRO A 175 2.51 0.70 10.77
C PRO A 175 3.73 0.93 11.67
N SER A 176 4.81 1.57 11.18
CA SER A 176 5.96 1.93 12.00
C SER A 176 5.63 2.83 13.20
N HIS A 177 4.69 3.77 13.03
CA HIS A 177 4.16 4.60 14.12
C HIS A 177 3.26 3.79 15.04
N LEU A 178 2.26 3.08 14.47
CA LEU A 178 1.27 2.33 15.25
C LEU A 178 1.91 1.22 16.07
N GLY A 179 2.94 0.55 15.54
CA GLY A 179 3.70 -0.46 16.26
C GLY A 179 4.44 0.12 17.47
N MET A 180 5.05 1.28 17.33
CA MET A 180 5.70 1.98 18.45
C MET A 180 4.69 2.50 19.46
N GLU A 181 3.53 2.97 19.05
CA GLU A 181 2.46 3.37 19.96
C GLU A 181 1.84 2.16 20.69
N LEU A 182 1.68 1.02 20.00
CA LEU A 182 1.28 -0.23 20.65
C LEU A 182 2.33 -0.67 21.68
N TYR A 183 3.61 -0.62 21.32
CA TYR A 183 4.71 -0.90 22.24
C TYR A 183 4.69 0.01 23.46
N LYS A 184 4.58 1.32 23.25
CA LYS A 184 4.44 2.34 24.28
C LYS A 184 3.28 2.06 25.21
N ARG A 185 2.10 1.78 24.67
CA ARG A 185 0.87 1.51 25.42
C ARG A 185 0.96 0.22 26.24
N THR A 186 1.46 -0.87 25.63
CA THR A 186 1.54 -2.19 26.28
C THR A 186 2.52 -2.17 27.44
N SER A 187 3.60 -1.41 27.34
CA SER A 187 4.68 -1.39 28.33
C SER A 187 4.67 -0.18 29.27
N GLY A 188 3.77 0.79 29.07
CA GLY A 188 3.72 2.03 29.86
C GLY A 188 4.96 2.92 29.69
N LEU A 189 5.63 2.85 28.52
CA LEU A 189 6.86 3.57 28.26
C LEU A 189 6.62 5.05 27.96
N ASN A 190 7.59 5.89 28.30
CA ASN A 190 7.60 7.30 27.94
C ASN A 190 8.39 7.50 26.65
N LEU A 191 7.65 7.52 25.53
CA LEU A 191 8.22 7.65 24.19
C LEU A 191 7.65 8.90 23.48
N THR A 192 8.51 9.59 22.69
CA THR A 192 8.13 10.75 21.88
C THR A 192 8.25 10.41 20.40
N HIS A 193 7.18 10.62 19.66
CA HIS A 193 7.10 10.35 18.22
C HIS A 193 7.75 11.46 17.38
N ILE A 194 8.63 11.07 16.45
CA ILE A 194 9.23 11.94 15.43
C ILE A 194 8.82 11.40 14.05
N PRO A 195 7.82 12.02 13.39
CA PRO A 195 7.35 11.59 12.07
C PRO A 195 8.26 12.07 10.93
N TYR A 196 8.54 11.18 9.98
CA TYR A 196 9.27 11.47 8.74
C TYR A 196 8.38 11.30 7.51
N LYS A 197 8.83 11.80 6.35
CA LYS A 197 8.15 11.63 5.06
C LYS A 197 8.59 10.34 4.36
N GLY A 198 8.57 9.21 5.08
CA GLY A 198 8.98 7.89 4.58
C GLY A 198 10.06 7.22 5.42
N GLY A 199 10.37 5.96 5.13
CA GLY A 199 11.33 5.14 5.89
C GLY A 199 12.77 5.59 5.71
N ALA A 200 13.19 5.92 4.48
CA ALA A 200 14.57 6.26 4.19
C ALA A 200 15.12 7.44 5.01
N PRO A 201 14.45 8.62 5.07
CA PRO A 201 14.92 9.71 5.92
C PRO A 201 14.86 9.38 7.42
N ALA A 202 13.87 8.59 7.87
CA ALA A 202 13.79 8.13 9.25
C ALA A 202 15.00 7.24 9.63
N LEU A 203 15.33 6.28 8.77
CA LEU A 203 16.49 5.38 8.97
C LEU A 203 17.82 6.14 8.98
N GLN A 204 17.97 7.19 8.17
CA GLN A 204 19.17 8.03 8.18
C GLN A 204 19.37 8.69 9.54
N ASP A 205 18.31 9.22 10.15
CA ASP A 205 18.40 9.86 11.46
C ASP A 205 18.59 8.84 12.59
N VAL A 206 18.09 7.62 12.44
CA VAL A 206 18.42 6.55 13.38
C VAL A 206 19.89 6.12 13.26
N MET A 207 20.43 6.01 12.04
CA MET A 207 21.84 5.69 11.82
C MET A 207 22.78 6.77 12.35
N SER A 208 22.41 8.04 12.21
CA SER A 208 23.22 9.17 12.72
C SER A 208 23.09 9.36 14.24
N GLY A 209 22.16 8.66 14.90
CA GLY A 209 21.91 8.80 16.34
C GLY A 209 21.04 10.00 16.74
N GLN A 210 20.49 10.74 15.78
CA GLN A 210 19.52 11.83 16.06
C GLN A 210 18.26 11.30 16.72
N VAL A 211 17.80 10.11 16.30
CA VAL A 211 16.69 9.41 16.92
C VAL A 211 17.14 7.98 17.23
N PRO A 212 17.00 7.49 18.47
CA PRO A 212 17.64 6.23 18.89
C PRO A 212 16.96 4.95 18.39
N VAL A 213 15.66 4.96 18.08
CA VAL A 213 14.89 3.75 17.79
C VAL A 213 13.82 3.96 16.71
N MET A 214 13.52 2.91 15.94
CA MET A 214 12.46 2.84 14.96
C MET A 214 11.95 1.40 14.80
N MET A 215 10.67 1.18 14.59
CA MET A 215 10.17 -0.03 13.94
C MET A 215 10.16 0.21 12.43
N ALA A 216 11.09 -0.43 11.70
CA ALA A 216 11.29 -0.21 10.28
C ALA A 216 10.94 -1.46 9.47
N ILE A 217 10.52 -1.29 8.21
CA ILE A 217 10.27 -2.40 7.29
C ILE A 217 11.56 -3.22 7.11
N GLY A 218 11.47 -4.54 7.28
CA GLY A 218 12.61 -5.44 7.28
C GLY A 218 13.51 -5.32 6.04
N PRO A 219 13.00 -5.47 4.81
CA PRO A 219 13.80 -5.31 3.59
C PRO A 219 14.52 -3.98 3.46
N GLU A 220 13.96 -2.89 3.99
CA GLU A 220 14.56 -1.56 3.94
C GLU A 220 15.68 -1.40 4.98
N SER A 221 15.52 -1.95 6.18
CA SER A 221 16.40 -1.72 7.32
C SER A 221 17.46 -2.79 7.54
N MET A 222 17.20 -4.05 7.17
CA MET A 222 18.13 -5.15 7.39
C MET A 222 19.48 -5.03 6.65
N PRO A 223 19.58 -4.45 5.43
CA PRO A 223 20.88 -4.18 4.82
C PRO A 223 21.77 -3.27 5.70
N MET A 224 21.17 -2.30 6.39
CA MET A 224 21.89 -1.38 7.30
C MET A 224 22.31 -2.10 8.58
N ALA A 225 21.50 -3.03 9.07
CA ALA A 225 21.87 -3.87 10.22
C ALA A 225 23.01 -4.85 9.87
N ARG A 226 23.01 -5.42 8.66
CA ARG A 226 24.12 -6.27 8.17
C ARG A 226 25.42 -5.50 7.97
N ALA A 227 25.33 -4.20 7.75
CA ALA A 227 26.49 -3.30 7.63
C ALA A 227 26.87 -2.62 8.96
N ASP A 228 26.36 -3.11 10.09
CA ASP A 228 26.60 -2.61 11.46
C ASP A 228 26.24 -1.12 11.67
N LYS A 229 25.47 -0.53 10.73
CA LYS A 229 24.98 0.86 10.84
C LYS A 229 23.77 0.99 11.75
N LEU A 230 23.04 -0.12 11.93
CA LEU A 230 21.91 -0.26 12.85
C LEU A 230 22.04 -1.58 13.59
N ARG A 231 21.35 -1.69 14.73
CA ARG A 231 21.19 -2.97 15.43
C ARG A 231 19.74 -3.41 15.38
N ALA A 232 19.49 -4.60 14.81
CA ALA A 232 18.20 -5.26 14.82
C ALA A 232 18.02 -6.01 16.15
N LEU A 233 16.92 -5.77 16.85
CA LEU A 233 16.65 -6.39 18.15
C LEU A 233 15.59 -7.49 18.09
N ALA A 234 14.52 -7.27 17.36
CA ALA A 234 13.42 -8.22 17.23
C ALA A 234 12.60 -7.95 15.96
N ILE A 235 11.88 -8.97 15.50
CA ILE A 235 10.93 -8.88 14.39
C ILE A 235 9.49 -8.83 14.93
N THR A 236 8.60 -8.17 14.21
CA THR A 236 7.22 -7.93 14.67
C THR A 236 6.19 -8.98 14.20
N THR A 237 6.63 -10.06 13.60
CA THR A 237 5.76 -11.20 13.25
C THR A 237 5.38 -12.01 14.47
N ALA A 238 4.21 -12.66 14.44
CA ALA A 238 3.77 -13.56 15.52
C ALA A 238 4.74 -14.75 15.75
N GLN A 239 5.41 -15.20 14.69
CA GLN A 239 6.41 -16.28 14.71
C GLN A 239 7.71 -15.83 14.08
N ARG A 240 8.82 -16.51 14.40
CA ARG A 240 10.12 -16.24 13.78
C ARG A 240 10.07 -16.39 12.27
N SER A 241 10.71 -15.49 11.57
CA SER A 241 10.74 -15.48 10.11
C SER A 241 11.89 -16.32 9.57
N ALA A 242 11.59 -17.15 8.57
CA ALA A 242 12.64 -17.86 7.82
C ALA A 242 13.58 -16.91 7.03
N VAL A 243 13.10 -15.68 6.72
CA VAL A 243 13.91 -14.67 6.03
C VAL A 243 14.93 -14.02 6.99
N TYR A 244 14.60 -13.97 8.29
CA TYR A 244 15.46 -13.39 9.33
C TYR A 244 15.62 -14.38 10.51
N PRO A 245 16.22 -15.57 10.29
CA PRO A 245 16.19 -16.68 11.25
C PRO A 245 16.89 -16.38 12.59
N GLY A 246 17.81 -15.41 12.60
CA GLY A 246 18.55 -15.01 13.81
C GLY A 246 17.81 -14.02 14.71
N LEU A 247 16.67 -13.47 14.28
CA LEU A 247 15.92 -12.49 15.06
C LEU A 247 14.81 -13.16 15.87
N PRO A 248 14.72 -12.91 17.20
CA PRO A 248 13.55 -13.27 18.00
C PRO A 248 12.36 -12.41 17.59
N THR A 249 11.14 -12.84 17.91
CA THR A 249 9.95 -11.99 17.77
C THR A 249 9.80 -11.07 18.98
N VAL A 250 9.12 -9.94 18.80
CA VAL A 250 8.71 -9.08 19.93
C VAL A 250 7.85 -9.89 20.91
N ALA A 251 6.97 -10.76 20.38
CA ALA A 251 6.07 -11.60 21.16
C ALA A 251 6.80 -12.62 22.09
N GLU A 252 8.04 -13.00 21.80
CA GLU A 252 8.87 -13.85 22.66
C GLU A 252 9.35 -13.12 23.93
N THR A 253 9.30 -11.78 23.96
CA THR A 253 9.69 -10.99 25.12
C THR A 253 8.57 -11.01 26.17
N PRO A 254 8.85 -11.29 27.46
CA PRO A 254 7.84 -11.25 28.50
C PRO A 254 7.03 -9.94 28.53
N GLY A 255 5.72 -10.05 28.58
CA GLY A 255 4.80 -8.89 28.57
C GLY A 255 4.34 -8.46 27.17
N PHE A 256 4.82 -9.11 26.09
CA PHE A 256 4.45 -8.77 24.70
C PHE A 256 3.82 -9.94 23.94
N SER A 257 3.31 -10.95 24.67
CA SER A 257 2.60 -12.06 24.02
C SER A 257 1.47 -11.55 23.12
N GLY A 258 1.39 -12.08 21.89
CA GLY A 258 0.42 -11.65 20.88
C GLY A 258 0.77 -10.33 20.17
N PHE A 259 1.94 -9.74 20.41
CA PHE A 259 2.38 -8.59 19.64
C PHE A 259 2.65 -9.01 18.18
N GLU A 260 1.93 -8.42 17.25
CA GLU A 260 2.12 -8.60 15.82
C GLU A 260 1.89 -7.29 15.08
N LEU A 261 2.76 -7.02 14.09
CA LEU A 261 2.64 -5.87 13.20
C LEU A 261 3.20 -6.23 11.82
N LEU A 262 2.39 -6.05 10.81
CA LEU A 262 2.73 -6.30 9.41
C LEU A 262 2.42 -5.06 8.55
N HIS A 263 3.16 -4.91 7.45
CA HIS A 263 2.94 -3.88 6.42
C HIS A 263 2.36 -4.50 5.18
#